data_0a6da88443a1bbd83c98b4c294a38c38
#
_entry.id   0a6da88443a1bbd83c98b4c294a38c38
#
_cell.length_a   1.000
_cell.length_b   1.000
_cell.length_c   1.000
_cell.angle_alpha   90.00
_cell.angle_beta   90.00
_cell.angle_gamma   90.00
#
_symmetry.space_group_name_H-M   'P 1'
#
loop_
_entity.id
_entity.type
_entity.pdbx_description
1 polymer ?
#
loop_
_entity_poly.entity_id
_entity_poly.type
_entity_poly.pdbx_seq_one_letter_code
_entity_poly.pdbx_strand_id
1 'polypeptide(L)'
;DLYVAHEEIDIKNARTNRMSAGFTDQERAKMTELLAAGFTDSFRAIHPDEVKYSWWSYRFHAREKNAGWRIDYFIVSNRIADKIKAAEIHNEVFGSDHCPVELDIDL
;
A
#
# COMPACT_ATOMS: atom_id res chain seq x y z
N ASP A 1 3.18 8.03 8.60
CA ASP A 1 2.40 6.82 8.35
C ASP A 1 1.02 7.16 7.83
N LEU A 2 0.68 6.65 6.66
CA LEU A 2 -0.63 6.94 6.06
C LEU A 2 -1.71 6.00 6.58
N TYR A 3 -1.37 4.76 6.90
CA TYR A 3 -2.27 3.75 7.46
C TYR A 3 -3.59 3.64 6.70
N VAL A 4 -3.54 3.74 5.38
CA VAL A 4 -4.71 3.64 4.53
C VAL A 4 -4.42 2.74 3.34
N ALA A 5 -5.35 1.82 3.04
CA ALA A 5 -5.34 1.09 1.78
C ALA A 5 -6.09 1.96 0.76
N HIS A 6 -5.43 2.38 -0.31
CA HIS A 6 -5.97 3.39 -1.22
C HIS A 6 -7.12 2.85 -2.09
N GLU A 7 -6.89 1.75 -2.78
CA GLU A 7 -7.84 1.19 -3.74
C GLU A 7 -8.29 -0.21 -3.32
N GLU A 8 -9.33 -0.72 -3.99
CA GLU A 8 -9.85 -2.06 -3.67
C GLU A 8 -8.80 -3.15 -3.86
N ILE A 9 -7.87 -2.99 -4.79
CA ILE A 9 -6.77 -3.94 -5.01
C ILE A 9 -5.80 -3.98 -3.83
N ASP A 10 -5.80 -2.95 -2.99
CA ASP A 10 -4.86 -2.81 -1.88
C ASP A 10 -5.36 -3.44 -0.58
N ILE A 11 -6.50 -4.09 -0.59
CA ILE A 11 -7.08 -4.71 0.59
C ILE A 11 -7.85 -5.98 0.21
N LYS A 12 -7.67 -7.03 1.02
CA LYS A 12 -8.49 -8.23 0.90
C LYS A 12 -9.89 -7.92 1.45
N ASN A 13 -10.93 -8.45 0.82
CA ASN A 13 -12.31 -8.26 1.26
C ASN A 13 -12.71 -6.77 1.32
N ALA A 14 -12.43 -6.03 0.25
CA ALA A 14 -12.70 -4.59 0.19
C ALA A 14 -14.17 -4.26 0.53
N ARG A 15 -15.12 -5.07 0.05
CA ARG A 15 -16.55 -4.82 0.27
C ARG A 15 -16.93 -4.79 1.75
N THR A 16 -16.37 -5.71 2.54
CA THR A 16 -16.70 -5.83 3.96
C THR A 16 -15.94 -4.82 4.81
N ASN A 17 -14.94 -4.15 4.25
CA ASN A 17 -14.07 -3.23 4.98
C ASN A 17 -14.31 -1.75 4.65
N ARG A 18 -15.36 -1.42 3.89
CA ARG A 18 -15.59 -0.04 3.44
C ARG A 18 -15.74 0.97 4.59
N MET A 19 -16.18 0.52 5.75
CA MET A 19 -16.34 1.38 6.93
C MET A 19 -15.24 1.14 7.97
N SER A 20 -14.28 0.28 7.66
CA SER A 20 -13.17 -0.01 8.58
C SER A 20 -12.14 1.11 8.57
N ALA A 21 -11.58 1.42 9.75
CA ALA A 21 -10.46 2.37 9.83
C ALA A 21 -9.35 1.91 8.89
N GLY A 22 -8.81 2.83 8.09
CA GLY A 22 -7.80 2.53 7.07
C GLY A 22 -8.38 2.29 5.69
N PHE A 23 -9.72 2.16 5.55
CA PHE A 23 -10.35 1.97 4.25
C PHE A 23 -11.70 2.70 4.13
N THR A 24 -11.94 3.71 4.96
CA THR A 24 -13.16 4.52 4.80
C THR A 24 -13.08 5.36 3.53
N ASP A 25 -14.24 5.75 3.02
CA ASP A 25 -14.28 6.59 1.82
C ASP A 25 -13.52 7.90 2.03
N GLN A 26 -13.59 8.49 3.23
CA GLN A 26 -12.89 9.73 3.56
C GLN A 26 -11.37 9.53 3.55
N GLU A 27 -10.88 8.44 4.11
CA GLU A 27 -9.44 8.14 4.13
C GLU A 27 -8.90 7.90 2.73
N ARG A 28 -9.65 7.15 1.92
CA ARG A 28 -9.29 6.89 0.53
C ARG A 28 -9.28 8.17 -0.30
N ALA A 29 -10.26 9.06 -0.06
CA ALA A 29 -10.33 10.34 -0.75
C ALA A 29 -9.14 11.24 -0.40
N LYS A 30 -8.69 11.23 0.85
CA LYS A 30 -7.50 11.96 1.28
C LYS A 30 -6.24 11.48 0.56
N MET A 31 -6.10 10.16 0.42
CA MET A 31 -4.98 9.59 -0.33
C MET A 31 -5.04 10.01 -1.80
N THR A 32 -6.23 9.99 -2.40
CA THR A 32 -6.43 10.44 -3.77
C THR A 32 -6.04 11.92 -3.92
N GLU A 33 -6.44 12.77 -2.97
CA GLU A 33 -6.07 14.18 -2.98
C GLU A 33 -4.55 14.37 -2.92
N LEU A 34 -3.88 13.61 -2.05
CA LEU A 34 -2.43 13.65 -1.94
C LEU A 34 -1.76 13.33 -3.27
N LEU A 35 -2.19 12.25 -3.91
CA LEU A 35 -1.62 11.83 -5.18
C LEU A 35 -1.91 12.85 -6.29
N ALA A 36 -3.11 13.44 -6.28
CA ALA A 36 -3.49 14.46 -7.26
C ALA A 36 -2.72 15.77 -7.08
N ALA A 37 -2.14 15.98 -5.89
CA ALA A 37 -1.38 17.21 -5.60
C ALA A 37 0.07 17.16 -6.09
N GLY A 38 0.45 16.17 -6.90
CA GLY A 38 1.79 16.11 -7.50
C GLY A 38 2.67 15.01 -6.92
N PHE A 39 2.07 13.96 -6.38
CA PHE A 39 2.79 12.84 -5.78
C PHE A 39 2.43 11.52 -6.45
N THR A 40 3.32 10.55 -6.30
CA THR A 40 3.19 9.23 -6.92
C THR A 40 3.37 8.15 -5.87
N ASP A 41 2.44 7.17 -5.87
CA ASP A 41 2.58 5.92 -5.13
C ASP A 41 3.59 5.06 -5.87
N SER A 42 4.80 4.92 -5.33
CA SER A 42 5.91 4.30 -6.06
C SER A 42 5.66 2.84 -6.41
N PHE A 43 5.08 2.06 -5.50
CA PHE A 43 4.81 0.65 -5.78
C PHE A 43 3.79 0.51 -6.91
N ARG A 44 2.70 1.27 -6.83
CA ARG A 44 1.62 1.17 -7.82
C ARG A 44 2.04 1.69 -9.19
N ALA A 45 2.96 2.65 -9.23
CA ALA A 45 3.51 3.17 -10.49
C ALA A 45 4.27 2.09 -11.27
N ILE A 46 4.99 1.22 -10.55
CA ILE A 46 5.79 0.13 -11.13
C ILE A 46 4.93 -1.12 -11.35
N HIS A 47 4.00 -1.39 -10.44
CA HIS A 47 3.18 -2.60 -10.44
C HIS A 47 1.69 -2.23 -10.45
N PRO A 48 1.15 -1.73 -11.57
CA PRO A 48 -0.22 -1.16 -11.59
C PRO A 48 -1.33 -2.17 -11.26
N ASP A 49 -1.11 -3.45 -11.50
CA ASP A 49 -2.14 -4.46 -11.31
C ASP A 49 -1.78 -5.56 -10.31
N GLU A 50 -0.65 -5.44 -9.64
CA GLU A 50 -0.19 -6.48 -8.73
C GLU A 50 -0.90 -6.40 -7.38
N VAL A 51 -1.47 -7.54 -6.94
CA VAL A 51 -2.08 -7.67 -5.61
C VAL A 51 -0.99 -8.08 -4.62
N LYS A 52 -0.64 -7.16 -3.73
CA LYS A 52 0.38 -7.43 -2.71
C LYS A 52 0.12 -6.56 -1.49
N TYR A 53 0.31 -7.12 -0.31
CA TYR A 53 -0.01 -6.47 0.94
C TYR A 53 1.23 -6.28 1.79
N SER A 54 1.21 -5.27 2.67
CA SER A 54 2.32 -4.97 3.56
C SER A 54 1.98 -5.19 5.03
N TRP A 55 0.72 -5.44 5.35
CA TRP A 55 0.26 -5.60 6.71
C TRP A 55 -0.85 -6.65 6.79
N TRP A 56 -0.81 -7.45 7.86
CA TRP A 56 -1.85 -8.44 8.18
C TRP A 56 -2.11 -8.40 9.67
N SER A 57 -3.39 -8.47 10.06
CA SER A 57 -3.74 -8.59 11.47
C SER A 57 -3.16 -9.87 12.05
N TYR A 58 -2.81 -9.85 13.33
CA TYR A 58 -2.44 -11.07 14.05
C TYR A 58 -3.65 -11.97 14.31
N ARG A 59 -4.87 -11.46 14.14
CA ARG A 59 -6.10 -12.18 14.43
C ARG A 59 -6.48 -13.09 13.26
N PHE A 60 -7.16 -14.19 13.57
CA PHE A 60 -7.83 -15.06 12.60
C PHE A 60 -6.89 -15.63 11.52
N HIS A 61 -5.61 -15.77 11.83
CA HIS A 61 -4.62 -16.29 10.87
C HIS A 61 -4.61 -15.50 9.56
N ALA A 62 -4.75 -14.18 9.64
CA ALA A 62 -4.91 -13.33 8.47
C ALA A 62 -3.75 -13.47 7.48
N ARG A 63 -2.51 -13.60 7.96
CA ARG A 63 -1.34 -13.73 7.09
C ARG A 63 -1.32 -15.06 6.35
N GLU A 64 -1.71 -16.16 7.01
CA GLU A 64 -1.81 -17.46 6.37
C GLU A 64 -2.84 -17.46 5.25
N LYS A 65 -3.92 -16.75 5.43
CA LYS A 65 -5.00 -16.60 4.44
C LYS A 65 -4.73 -15.49 3.44
N ASN A 66 -3.62 -14.77 3.62
CA ASN A 66 -3.28 -13.57 2.86
C ASN A 66 -4.41 -12.54 2.85
N ALA A 67 -5.08 -12.40 3.98
CA ALA A 67 -6.12 -11.38 4.18
C ALA A 67 -5.46 -10.10 4.67
N GLY A 68 -4.74 -9.44 3.79
CA GLY A 68 -3.89 -8.32 4.14
C GLY A 68 -4.35 -6.99 3.56
N TRP A 69 -3.58 -5.96 3.91
CA TRP A 69 -3.77 -4.58 3.47
C TRP A 69 -2.43 -4.02 3.01
N ARG A 70 -2.44 -3.21 1.97
CA ARG A 70 -1.24 -2.44 1.58
C ARG A 70 -1.40 -1.04 2.16
N ILE A 71 -0.73 -0.77 3.24
CA ILE A 71 -0.82 0.49 3.98
C ILE A 71 0.54 1.17 4.20
N ASP A 72 1.61 0.55 3.76
CA ASP A 72 2.96 1.11 3.86
C ASP A 72 3.43 1.56 2.48
N TYR A 73 3.82 2.82 2.37
CA TYR A 73 4.13 3.45 1.09
C TYR A 73 5.44 4.19 1.11
N PHE A 74 6.06 4.29 -0.07
CA PHE A 74 7.00 5.36 -0.39
C PHE A 74 6.31 6.26 -1.41
N ILE A 75 5.87 7.44 -0.97
CA ILE A 75 5.24 8.42 -1.83
C ILE A 75 6.31 9.41 -2.28
N VAL A 76 6.44 9.58 -3.59
CA VAL A 76 7.47 10.46 -4.16
C VAL A 76 6.82 11.59 -4.96
N SER A 77 7.56 12.68 -5.09
CA SER A 77 7.14 13.79 -5.97
C SER A 77 7.10 13.30 -7.42
N ASN A 78 6.11 13.75 -8.19
CA ASN A 78 6.01 13.41 -9.61
C ASN A 78 7.26 13.84 -10.39
N ARG A 79 8.00 14.84 -9.90
CA ARG A 79 9.23 15.32 -10.54
C ARG A 79 10.31 14.24 -10.61
N ILE A 80 10.31 13.30 -9.67
CA ILE A 80 11.32 12.25 -9.61
C ILE A 80 10.74 10.85 -9.84
N ALA A 81 9.46 10.77 -10.19
CA ALA A 81 8.80 9.46 -10.38
C ALA A 81 9.45 8.65 -11.51
N ASP A 82 9.97 9.30 -12.54
CA ASP A 82 10.66 8.66 -13.65
C ASP A 82 12.02 8.07 -13.25
N LYS A 83 12.51 8.39 -12.05
CA LYS A 83 13.79 7.89 -11.53
C LYS A 83 13.62 6.66 -10.66
N ILE A 84 12.41 6.17 -10.47
CA ILE A 84 12.14 4.95 -9.72
C ILE A 84 12.62 3.76 -10.52
N LYS A 85 13.55 2.98 -9.93
CA LYS A 85 14.06 1.76 -10.57
C LYS A 85 13.28 0.53 -10.14
N ALA A 86 12.91 0.46 -8.87
CA ALA A 86 12.18 -0.66 -8.32
C ALA A 86 11.38 -0.21 -7.10
N ALA A 87 10.26 -0.87 -6.88
CA ALA A 87 9.45 -0.69 -5.67
C ALA A 87 8.92 -2.08 -5.31
N GLU A 88 9.28 -2.56 -4.12
CA GLU A 88 9.00 -3.93 -3.72
C GLU A 88 8.33 -4.00 -2.35
N ILE A 89 7.58 -5.05 -2.15
CA ILE A 89 6.99 -5.41 -0.86
C ILE A 89 7.52 -6.80 -0.52
N HIS A 90 8.31 -6.90 0.54
CA HIS A 90 8.97 -8.15 0.91
C HIS A 90 8.08 -8.97 1.84
N ASN A 91 6.97 -9.47 1.32
CA ASN A 91 5.99 -10.23 2.10
C ASN A 91 6.48 -11.60 2.56
N GLU A 92 7.65 -12.02 2.12
CA GLU A 92 8.31 -13.24 2.60
C GLU A 92 9.05 -13.05 3.93
N VAL A 93 9.20 -11.82 4.39
CA VAL A 93 9.89 -11.52 5.65
C VAL A 93 8.88 -11.47 6.78
N PHE A 94 9.12 -12.29 7.81
CA PHE A 94 8.26 -12.40 8.99
C PHE A 94 8.93 -11.74 10.19
N GLY A 95 8.19 -11.61 11.30
CA GLY A 95 8.70 -11.05 12.55
C GLY A 95 7.93 -9.81 13.00
N SER A 96 7.01 -9.31 12.18
CA SER A 96 6.14 -8.18 12.51
C SER A 96 4.81 -8.39 11.80
N ASP A 97 3.78 -7.66 12.20
CA ASP A 97 2.51 -7.61 11.46
C ASP A 97 2.63 -6.81 10.16
N HIS A 98 3.71 -6.03 10.03
CA HIS A 98 4.10 -5.42 8.75
C HIS A 98 5.24 -6.24 8.14
N CYS A 99 5.37 -6.19 6.81
CA CYS A 99 6.59 -6.64 6.15
C CYS A 99 7.34 -5.42 5.60
N PRO A 100 8.65 -5.56 5.32
CA PRO A 100 9.42 -4.44 4.77
C PRO A 100 8.94 -4.03 3.39
N VAL A 101 8.97 -2.73 3.13
CA VAL A 101 8.76 -2.19 1.79
C VAL A 101 10.05 -1.50 1.34
N GLU A 102 10.34 -1.57 0.06
CA GLU A 102 11.58 -1.08 -0.50
C GLU A 102 11.31 -0.15 -1.67
N LEU A 103 12.09 0.93 -1.75
CA LEU A 103 12.12 1.81 -2.92
C LEU A 103 13.57 1.94 -3.38
N ASP A 104 13.82 1.64 -4.65
CA ASP A 104 15.10 1.87 -5.30
C ASP A 104 14.91 2.99 -6.31
N ILE A 105 15.53 4.12 -6.05
CA ILE A 105 15.37 5.32 -6.86
C ILE A 105 16.72 5.93 -7.18
N ASP A 106 16.90 6.34 -8.44
CA ASP A 106 18.15 6.89 -8.95
C ASP A 106 18.08 8.42 -8.95
N LEU A 107 18.46 9.04 -7.85
CA LEU A 107 18.53 10.48 -7.73
C LEU A 107 19.90 10.97 -8.15
#